data_7e30a69ca40020b061711010fe684627
#
_entry.id   7e30a69ca40020b061711010fe684627
#
_cell.length_a   1.000
_cell.length_b   1.000
_cell.length_c   1.000
_cell.angle_alpha   90.00
_cell.angle_beta   90.00
_cell.angle_gamma   90.00
#
_symmetry.space_group_name_H-M   'P 1'
#
loop_
_entity.id
_entity.type
_entity.pdbx_description
1 polymer ?
#
loop_
_entity_poly.entity_id
_entity_poly.type
_entity_poly.pdbx_seq_one_letter_code
_entity_poly.pdbx_strand_id
1 'polypeptide(L)'
;GLVGDSVTFRYKVADSGQSSNPDAYATIVTKLNDNAPKMDLVPVGETLTTTVDIEHAGQNIFDIQVSPLENEITAANNRMPLVVNGVRDRLRVLLVSGQPHAGGRTWRNLLTSDPGVDLVHFTILREPEKMDMTPQNELSLIAFPFRELFEIKLYDFDLIIFDRYRLNRILPNYYFANIAKYVKDGGALLEVSGPSFAGEDSIYSTSL
;
A
#
# COMPACT_ATOMS: atom_id res chain seq x y z
N GLY A 1 -7.17 8.93 -8.16
CA GLY A 1 -7.35 8.77 -6.71
C GLY A 1 -6.37 7.78 -6.13
N LEU A 2 -6.30 7.68 -4.82
CA LEU A 2 -5.43 6.70 -4.16
C LEU A 2 -6.04 5.29 -4.24
N VAL A 3 -5.22 4.28 -4.27
CA VAL A 3 -5.69 2.88 -4.17
C VAL A 3 -6.34 2.66 -2.81
N GLY A 4 -7.55 2.08 -2.81
CA GLY A 4 -8.39 1.95 -1.63
C GLY A 4 -9.40 3.09 -1.43
N ASP A 5 -9.24 4.20 -2.14
CA ASP A 5 -10.25 5.26 -2.17
C ASP A 5 -11.42 4.89 -3.09
N SER A 6 -12.54 5.56 -2.88
CA SER A 6 -13.73 5.42 -3.73
C SER A 6 -13.92 6.67 -4.59
N VAL A 7 -14.32 6.48 -5.84
CA VAL A 7 -14.70 7.56 -6.76
C VAL A 7 -16.18 7.46 -7.08
N THR A 8 -16.87 8.59 -6.99
CA THR A 8 -18.29 8.68 -7.29
C THR A 8 -18.51 9.24 -8.68
N PHE A 9 -19.18 8.47 -9.52
CA PHE A 9 -19.61 8.88 -10.86
C PHE A 9 -21.07 9.25 -10.87
N ARG A 10 -21.40 10.28 -11.64
CA ARG A 10 -22.78 10.62 -12.00
C ARG A 10 -22.96 10.38 -13.48
N TYR A 11 -24.01 9.65 -13.82
CA TYR A 11 -24.35 9.37 -15.21
C TYR A 11 -25.88 9.42 -15.40
N LYS A 12 -26.28 9.50 -16.66
CA LYS A 12 -27.68 9.52 -17.04
C LYS A 12 -27.86 8.62 -18.25
N VAL A 13 -28.82 7.71 -18.16
CA VAL A 13 -29.30 6.94 -19.31
C VAL A 13 -30.35 7.81 -20.00
N ALA A 14 -30.11 8.20 -21.25
CA ALA A 14 -31.03 8.99 -22.03
C ALA A 14 -31.49 8.17 -23.23
N ASP A 15 -32.79 8.16 -23.50
CA ASP A 15 -33.34 7.68 -24.74
C ASP A 15 -33.33 8.85 -25.75
N SER A 16 -32.63 8.67 -26.87
CA SER A 16 -32.60 9.62 -27.98
C SER A 16 -33.79 9.44 -28.94
N GLY A 17 -34.60 8.39 -28.76
CA GLY A 17 -35.83 8.13 -29.47
C GLY A 17 -36.99 8.95 -28.93
N GLN A 18 -38.10 9.00 -29.67
CA GLN A 18 -39.32 9.70 -29.28
C GLN A 18 -40.21 8.91 -28.29
N SER A 19 -39.61 8.06 -27.45
CA SER A 19 -40.36 7.40 -26.39
C SER A 19 -40.65 8.38 -25.28
N SER A 20 -41.85 8.93 -25.28
CA SER A 20 -42.37 9.81 -24.22
C SER A 20 -42.93 9.03 -23.02
N ASN A 21 -42.37 7.87 -22.73
CA ASN A 21 -42.77 7.13 -21.53
C ASN A 21 -41.93 7.62 -20.33
N PRO A 22 -42.56 8.38 -19.39
CA PRO A 22 -41.85 8.90 -18.23
C PRO A 22 -41.39 7.79 -17.24
N ASP A 23 -41.96 6.59 -17.36
CA ASP A 23 -41.68 5.45 -16.49
C ASP A 23 -40.79 4.40 -17.20
N ALA A 24 -39.99 4.81 -18.19
CA ALA A 24 -39.12 3.89 -18.90
C ALA A 24 -37.91 3.45 -18.03
N TYR A 25 -37.64 2.17 -18.04
CA TYR A 25 -36.45 1.59 -17.40
C TYR A 25 -35.55 0.97 -18.43
N ALA A 26 -34.23 1.05 -18.18
CA ALA A 26 -33.23 0.39 -18.98
C ALA A 26 -32.36 -0.56 -18.14
N THR A 27 -32.02 -1.69 -18.71
CA THR A 27 -31.05 -2.61 -18.06
C THR A 27 -29.65 -2.10 -18.33
N ILE A 28 -28.90 -1.88 -17.27
CA ILE A 28 -27.48 -1.56 -17.34
C ILE A 28 -26.64 -2.74 -16.86
N VAL A 29 -25.50 -2.90 -17.48
CA VAL A 29 -24.42 -3.81 -17.07
C VAL A 29 -23.23 -2.98 -16.68
N THR A 30 -22.80 -3.10 -15.45
CA THR A 30 -21.60 -2.41 -14.95
C THR A 30 -20.51 -3.41 -14.66
N LYS A 31 -19.28 -3.10 -15.03
CA LYS A 31 -18.11 -3.94 -14.79
C LYS A 31 -16.94 -3.09 -14.34
N LEU A 32 -16.28 -3.46 -13.24
CA LEU A 32 -15.04 -2.87 -12.78
C LEU A 32 -13.89 -3.85 -13.10
N ASN A 33 -12.92 -3.42 -13.88
CA ASN A 33 -11.76 -4.20 -14.29
C ASN A 33 -12.17 -5.60 -14.81
N ASP A 34 -11.59 -6.65 -14.25
CA ASP A 34 -11.90 -8.05 -14.59
C ASP A 34 -12.95 -8.68 -13.69
N ASN A 35 -13.59 -7.91 -12.81
CA ASN A 35 -14.62 -8.40 -11.91
C ASN A 35 -15.87 -8.91 -12.67
N ALA A 36 -16.66 -9.70 -11.98
CA ALA A 36 -17.95 -10.15 -12.52
C ALA A 36 -18.88 -8.94 -12.80
N PRO A 37 -19.55 -8.92 -13.96
CA PRO A 37 -20.50 -7.86 -14.29
C PRO A 37 -21.69 -7.87 -13.33
N LYS A 38 -22.20 -6.68 -12.99
CA LYS A 38 -23.45 -6.49 -12.25
C LYS A 38 -24.51 -5.97 -13.20
N MET A 39 -25.73 -6.46 -13.05
CA MET A 39 -26.88 -6.01 -13.83
C MET A 39 -27.88 -5.32 -12.91
N ASP A 40 -28.31 -4.12 -13.32
CA ASP A 40 -29.30 -3.33 -12.58
C ASP A 40 -30.32 -2.76 -13.56
N LEU A 41 -31.55 -2.57 -13.05
CA LEU A 41 -32.61 -1.90 -13.78
C LEU A 41 -32.71 -0.45 -13.30
N VAL A 42 -32.51 0.49 -14.20
CA VAL A 42 -32.43 1.93 -13.87
C VAL A 42 -33.44 2.75 -14.61
N PRO A 43 -33.98 3.84 -14.00
CA PRO A 43 -34.91 4.74 -14.67
C PRO A 43 -34.20 5.52 -15.77
N VAL A 44 -34.87 5.67 -16.91
CA VAL A 44 -34.39 6.48 -18.04
C VAL A 44 -34.69 7.94 -17.76
N GLY A 45 -33.72 8.81 -18.07
CA GLY A 45 -33.88 10.25 -17.90
C GLY A 45 -33.47 10.81 -16.54
N GLU A 46 -33.21 9.97 -15.56
CA GLU A 46 -32.79 10.40 -14.24
C GLU A 46 -31.24 10.42 -14.12
N THR A 47 -30.74 11.26 -13.22
CA THR A 47 -29.30 11.28 -12.88
C THR A 47 -29.04 10.24 -11.80
N LEU A 48 -28.22 9.28 -12.13
CA LEU A 48 -27.81 8.19 -11.26
C LEU A 48 -26.41 8.45 -10.70
N THR A 49 -26.17 7.89 -9.53
CA THR A 49 -24.87 8.00 -8.86
C THR A 49 -24.39 6.60 -8.52
N THR A 50 -23.15 6.30 -8.88
CA THR A 50 -22.49 5.06 -8.49
C THR A 50 -21.15 5.36 -7.87
N THR A 51 -20.76 4.59 -6.86
CA THR A 51 -19.46 4.69 -6.21
C THR A 51 -18.66 3.42 -6.52
N VAL A 52 -17.41 3.62 -6.93
CA VAL A 52 -16.52 2.56 -7.38
C VAL A 52 -15.20 2.70 -6.64
N ASP A 53 -14.69 1.61 -6.10
CA ASP A 53 -13.43 1.57 -5.39
C ASP A 53 -12.25 1.46 -6.37
N ILE A 54 -11.16 2.15 -6.06
CA ILE A 54 -9.91 2.04 -6.84
C ILE A 54 -9.14 0.84 -6.32
N GLU A 55 -9.18 -0.28 -7.07
CA GLU A 55 -8.67 -1.56 -6.60
C GLU A 55 -7.14 -1.70 -6.71
N HIS A 56 -6.54 -1.05 -7.71
CA HIS A 56 -5.10 -1.17 -7.93
C HIS A 56 -4.48 0.09 -8.54
N ALA A 57 -3.15 0.17 -8.46
CA ALA A 57 -2.39 1.21 -9.14
C ALA A 57 -2.46 1.05 -10.66
N GLY A 58 -2.43 2.17 -11.36
CA GLY A 58 -2.62 2.22 -12.81
C GLY A 58 -4.08 2.43 -13.18
N GLN A 59 -4.46 1.97 -14.37
CA GLN A 59 -5.79 2.20 -14.93
C GLN A 59 -6.82 1.24 -14.32
N ASN A 60 -7.79 1.78 -13.59
CA ASN A 60 -9.03 1.09 -13.20
C ASN A 60 -10.10 1.49 -14.20
N ILE A 61 -10.69 0.51 -14.86
CA ILE A 61 -11.69 0.72 -15.92
C ILE A 61 -13.05 0.34 -15.37
N PHE A 62 -13.93 1.32 -15.25
CA PHE A 62 -15.32 1.11 -14.93
C PHE A 62 -16.15 1.24 -16.21
N ASP A 63 -16.67 0.12 -16.69
CA ASP A 63 -17.43 0.01 -17.92
C ASP A 63 -18.92 0.00 -17.61
N ILE A 64 -19.66 0.92 -18.21
CA ILE A 64 -21.11 1.00 -18.12
C ILE A 64 -21.67 0.69 -19.50
N GLN A 65 -22.52 -0.31 -19.59
CA GLN A 65 -23.18 -0.71 -20.81
C GLN A 65 -24.68 -0.76 -20.62
N VAL A 66 -25.43 -0.16 -21.53
CA VAL A 66 -26.89 -0.20 -21.55
C VAL A 66 -27.35 -1.25 -22.57
N SER A 67 -28.33 -2.07 -22.19
CA SER A 67 -28.90 -3.03 -23.13
C SER A 67 -29.64 -2.30 -24.26
N PRO A 68 -29.47 -2.73 -25.52
CA PRO A 68 -30.15 -2.12 -26.65
C PRO A 68 -31.68 -2.17 -26.50
N LEU A 69 -32.34 -1.10 -26.88
CA LEU A 69 -33.82 -1.05 -26.97
C LEU A 69 -34.26 -1.55 -28.35
N GLU A 70 -35.53 -2.03 -28.43
CA GLU A 70 -36.16 -2.36 -29.71
C GLU A 70 -36.26 -1.09 -30.57
N ASN A 71 -35.79 -1.15 -31.80
CA ASN A 71 -35.76 -0.06 -32.80
C ASN A 71 -34.68 0.99 -32.56
N GLU A 72 -33.65 0.71 -31.78
CA GLU A 72 -32.50 1.56 -31.62
C GLU A 72 -31.65 1.59 -32.92
N ILE A 73 -31.37 2.79 -33.43
CA ILE A 73 -30.64 2.96 -34.72
C ILE A 73 -29.19 2.50 -34.59
N THR A 74 -28.59 2.67 -33.41
CA THR A 74 -27.20 2.31 -33.15
C THR A 74 -26.98 1.99 -31.68
N ALA A 75 -26.28 0.91 -31.39
CA ALA A 75 -25.84 0.55 -30.06
C ALA A 75 -24.44 1.09 -29.73
N ALA A 76 -23.81 1.88 -30.59
CA ALA A 76 -22.45 2.38 -30.40
C ALA A 76 -22.32 3.36 -29.24
N ASN A 77 -23.38 4.04 -28.88
CA ASN A 77 -23.47 4.98 -27.74
C ASN A 77 -23.91 4.31 -26.43
N ASN A 78 -24.19 3.01 -26.44
CA ASN A 78 -24.69 2.27 -25.27
C ASN A 78 -23.57 1.82 -24.34
N ARG A 79 -22.32 2.16 -24.61
CA ARG A 79 -21.18 1.79 -23.79
C ARG A 79 -20.33 3.00 -23.47
N MET A 80 -20.03 3.17 -22.19
CA MET A 80 -19.20 4.25 -21.67
C MET A 80 -18.15 3.70 -20.71
N PRO A 81 -16.89 3.52 -21.17
CA PRO A 81 -15.80 3.20 -20.27
C PRO A 81 -15.31 4.47 -19.56
N LEU A 82 -15.21 4.40 -18.25
CA LEU A 82 -14.63 5.43 -17.40
C LEU A 82 -13.30 4.91 -16.86
N VAL A 83 -12.23 5.67 -17.06
CA VAL A 83 -10.88 5.30 -16.63
C VAL A 83 -10.46 6.17 -15.45
N VAL A 84 -10.11 5.54 -14.35
CA VAL A 84 -9.55 6.18 -13.16
C VAL A 84 -8.15 5.67 -12.95
N ASN A 85 -7.16 6.56 -12.91
CA ASN A 85 -5.81 6.20 -12.55
C ASN A 85 -5.68 6.09 -11.04
N GLY A 86 -5.47 4.86 -10.55
CA GLY A 86 -5.10 4.57 -9.17
C GLY A 86 -3.63 4.93 -8.95
N VAL A 87 -3.36 5.68 -7.90
CA VAL A 87 -2.00 6.00 -7.46
C VAL A 87 -1.80 5.32 -6.12
N ARG A 88 -0.75 4.53 -5.99
CA ARG A 88 -0.37 4.00 -4.68
C ARG A 88 0.13 5.16 -3.81
N ASP A 89 -0.24 5.11 -2.55
CA ASP A 89 0.45 5.89 -1.55
C ASP A 89 1.94 5.52 -1.55
N ARG A 90 2.79 6.39 -1.00
CA ARG A 90 4.22 6.11 -0.95
C ARG A 90 4.46 4.84 -0.15
N LEU A 91 5.33 3.96 -0.68
CA LEU A 91 5.79 2.80 0.06
C LEU A 91 6.56 3.25 1.31
N ARG A 92 6.06 2.90 2.48
CA ARG A 92 6.72 3.21 3.76
C ARG A 92 7.73 2.12 4.07
N VAL A 93 9.00 2.45 3.99
CA VAL A 93 10.10 1.52 4.17
C VAL A 93 10.85 1.83 5.46
N LEU A 94 10.95 0.84 6.35
CA LEU A 94 11.79 0.91 7.54
C LEU A 94 13.15 0.26 7.24
N LEU A 95 14.22 1.04 7.20
CA LEU A 95 15.58 0.55 7.07
C LEU A 95 16.28 0.57 8.42
N VAL A 96 16.63 -0.59 8.93
CA VAL A 96 17.40 -0.77 10.17
C VAL A 96 18.81 -1.20 9.81
N SER A 97 19.75 -0.27 9.86
CA SER A 97 21.15 -0.54 9.57
C SER A 97 21.90 -0.94 10.85
N GLY A 98 22.61 -2.05 10.78
CA GLY A 98 23.52 -2.51 11.83
C GLY A 98 24.91 -1.90 11.67
N GLN A 99 25.90 -2.73 11.38
CA GLN A 99 27.29 -2.27 11.23
C GLN A 99 27.47 -1.36 10.01
N PRO A 100 28.15 -0.21 10.14
CA PRO A 100 28.43 0.69 9.03
C PRO A 100 29.22 -0.02 7.92
N HIS A 101 28.75 0.10 6.69
CA HIS A 101 29.43 -0.41 5.50
C HIS A 101 29.05 0.41 4.26
N ALA A 102 29.80 0.22 3.16
CA ALA A 102 29.57 0.97 1.93
C ALA A 102 28.15 0.76 1.35
N GLY A 103 27.60 -0.45 1.46
CA GLY A 103 26.27 -0.80 0.99
C GLY A 103 25.14 -0.06 1.72
N GLY A 104 25.30 0.31 3.00
CA GLY A 104 24.30 1.06 3.75
C GLY A 104 24.03 2.44 3.15
N ARG A 105 25.06 3.10 2.60
CA ARG A 105 24.89 4.35 1.85
C ARG A 105 24.14 4.13 0.54
N THR A 106 24.40 3.02 -0.12
CA THR A 106 23.72 2.66 -1.37
C THR A 106 22.22 2.43 -1.14
N TRP A 107 21.85 1.68 -0.10
CA TRP A 107 20.46 1.49 0.30
C TRP A 107 19.75 2.81 0.56
N ARG A 108 20.35 3.64 1.40
CA ARG A 108 19.78 4.95 1.72
C ARG A 108 19.59 5.81 0.48
N ASN A 109 20.62 5.91 -0.37
CA ASN A 109 20.58 6.73 -1.57
C ASN A 109 19.52 6.21 -2.55
N LEU A 110 19.45 4.88 -2.76
CA LEU A 110 18.46 4.24 -3.63
C LEU A 110 17.03 4.54 -3.16
N LEU A 111 16.74 4.26 -1.90
CA LEU A 111 15.39 4.43 -1.35
C LEU A 111 14.98 5.90 -1.25
N THR A 112 15.90 6.81 -0.94
CA THR A 112 15.61 8.26 -0.86
C THR A 112 15.44 8.90 -2.24
N SER A 113 16.08 8.34 -3.28
CA SER A 113 15.97 8.88 -4.65
C SER A 113 14.65 8.56 -5.33
N ASP A 114 13.91 7.58 -4.82
CA ASP A 114 12.60 7.23 -5.37
C ASP A 114 11.51 8.08 -4.70
N PRO A 115 10.80 8.95 -5.45
CA PRO A 115 9.73 9.77 -4.91
C PRO A 115 8.52 8.95 -4.44
N GLY A 116 8.40 7.69 -4.86
CA GLY A 116 7.38 6.73 -4.42
C GLY A 116 7.70 6.03 -3.11
N VAL A 117 8.84 6.37 -2.46
CA VAL A 117 9.26 5.77 -1.19
C VAL A 117 9.28 6.81 -0.08
N ASP A 118 8.69 6.46 1.05
CA ASP A 118 8.80 7.18 2.33
C ASP A 118 9.73 6.38 3.24
N LEU A 119 10.99 6.83 3.35
CA LEU A 119 12.04 6.10 4.05
C LEU A 119 12.16 6.55 5.50
N VAL A 120 11.98 5.61 6.41
CA VAL A 120 12.35 5.74 7.83
C VAL A 120 13.64 4.94 8.05
N HIS A 121 14.76 5.62 8.33
CA HIS A 121 16.07 4.99 8.46
C HIS A 121 16.64 5.17 9.86
N PHE A 122 16.99 4.06 10.49
CA PHE A 122 17.71 4.03 11.76
C PHE A 122 19.02 3.25 11.62
N THR A 123 20.06 3.78 12.24
CA THR A 123 21.35 3.08 12.35
C THR A 123 21.59 2.74 13.82
N ILE A 124 21.80 1.46 14.11
CA ILE A 124 22.07 0.99 15.47
C ILE A 124 23.58 0.90 15.65
N LEU A 125 24.16 1.93 16.24
CA LEU A 125 25.62 2.08 16.36
C LEU A 125 26.21 1.64 17.68
N ARG A 126 25.42 1.57 18.78
CA ARG A 126 25.90 1.24 20.13
C ARG A 126 24.92 0.41 20.92
N GLU A 127 25.47 -0.47 21.77
CA GLU A 127 24.73 -1.05 22.86
C GLU A 127 24.34 0.03 23.87
N PRO A 128 23.09 0.07 24.36
CA PRO A 128 22.64 1.08 25.33
C PRO A 128 23.40 1.02 26.66
N GLU A 129 24.12 -0.09 26.92
CA GLU A 129 24.73 -0.40 28.22
C GLU A 129 26.25 -0.15 28.30
N LYS A 130 26.90 0.36 27.26
CA LYS A 130 28.27 0.84 27.46
C LYS A 130 28.23 2.10 28.31
N MET A 131 28.41 1.91 29.60
CA MET A 131 28.67 2.96 30.58
C MET A 131 30.00 3.63 30.21
N ASP A 132 29.98 4.56 29.29
CA ASP A 132 30.95 5.63 29.26
C ASP A 132 30.61 6.55 30.43
N MET A 133 31.59 6.94 31.25
CA MET A 133 31.44 7.84 32.38
C MET A 133 30.96 9.26 32.00
N THR A 134 30.45 9.43 30.82
CA THR A 134 29.90 10.68 30.31
C THR A 134 28.49 10.85 30.77
N PRO A 135 28.13 11.96 31.44
CA PRO A 135 26.76 12.20 31.90
C PRO A 135 25.74 12.09 30.76
N GLN A 136 24.62 11.39 30.96
CA GLN A 136 23.58 11.16 29.95
C GLN A 136 22.98 12.44 29.33
N ASN A 137 23.10 13.56 30.00
CA ASN A 137 22.64 14.88 29.56
C ASN A 137 23.55 15.53 28.50
N GLU A 138 24.79 15.05 28.33
CA GLU A 138 25.72 15.54 27.28
C GLU A 138 25.70 14.68 26.02
N LEU A 139 25.19 13.47 26.12
CA LEU A 139 24.92 12.57 24.99
C LEU A 139 23.45 12.69 24.64
N SER A 140 23.07 13.65 23.83
CA SER A 140 21.72 13.69 23.21
C SER A 140 21.56 12.57 22.18
N LEU A 141 21.74 11.33 22.62
CA LEU A 141 21.40 10.14 21.86
C LEU A 141 19.90 9.97 21.94
N ILE A 142 19.21 10.20 20.85
CA ILE A 142 17.82 9.81 20.72
C ILE A 142 17.79 8.28 20.92
N ALA A 143 17.17 7.85 22.03
CA ALA A 143 16.98 6.43 22.27
C ALA A 143 16.23 5.83 21.07
N PHE A 144 16.70 4.69 20.58
CA PHE A 144 16.04 4.02 19.44
C PHE A 144 14.59 3.71 19.84
N PRO A 145 13.58 4.17 19.08
CA PRO A 145 12.18 4.06 19.46
C PRO A 145 11.60 2.67 19.17
N PHE A 146 12.13 1.64 19.83
CA PHE A 146 11.74 0.24 19.61
C PHE A 146 10.23 0.01 19.68
N ARG A 147 9.62 0.51 20.74
CA ARG A 147 8.19 0.34 20.97
C ARG A 147 7.37 0.98 19.87
N GLU A 148 7.73 2.20 19.49
CA GLU A 148 7.03 2.91 18.44
C GLU A 148 7.08 2.17 17.10
N LEU A 149 8.26 1.68 16.73
CA LEU A 149 8.49 1.04 15.43
C LEU A 149 7.98 -0.40 15.35
N PHE A 150 8.15 -1.19 16.43
CA PHE A 150 7.89 -2.62 16.37
C PHE A 150 6.67 -3.10 17.15
N GLU A 151 5.93 -2.18 17.79
CA GLU A 151 4.63 -2.45 18.41
C GLU A 151 3.52 -1.56 17.82
N ILE A 152 3.72 -0.23 17.82
CA ILE A 152 2.65 0.71 17.52
C ILE A 152 2.48 0.92 16.01
N LYS A 153 3.61 1.15 15.30
CA LYS A 153 3.63 1.51 13.86
C LYS A 153 4.13 0.41 12.94
N LEU A 154 4.27 -0.82 13.45
CA LEU A 154 4.82 -1.92 12.66
C LEU A 154 4.03 -2.17 11.37
N TYR A 155 2.71 -2.13 11.45
CA TYR A 155 1.81 -2.36 10.32
C TYR A 155 1.63 -1.13 9.42
N ASP A 156 2.21 0.02 9.77
CA ASP A 156 2.26 1.19 8.89
C ASP A 156 3.34 1.05 7.80
N PHE A 157 4.26 0.11 7.96
CA PHE A 157 5.32 -0.13 6.98
C PHE A 157 4.90 -1.19 5.96
N ASP A 158 5.25 -0.96 4.70
CA ASP A 158 5.09 -1.93 3.62
C ASP A 158 6.27 -2.88 3.53
N LEU A 159 7.48 -2.40 3.89
CA LEU A 159 8.72 -3.17 3.85
C LEU A 159 9.62 -2.81 5.03
N ILE A 160 10.13 -3.84 5.68
CA ILE A 160 11.19 -3.72 6.70
C ILE A 160 12.47 -4.30 6.13
N ILE A 161 13.57 -3.55 6.21
CA ILE A 161 14.90 -3.99 5.75
C ILE A 161 15.83 -4.01 6.96
N PHE A 162 16.40 -5.17 7.26
CA PHE A 162 17.54 -5.30 8.15
C PHE A 162 18.82 -5.40 7.31
N ASP A 163 19.70 -4.38 7.42
CA ASP A 163 20.96 -4.34 6.71
C ASP A 163 22.13 -4.56 7.67
N ARG A 164 22.78 -5.71 7.59
CA ARG A 164 23.89 -6.15 8.46
C ARG A 164 23.59 -5.99 9.95
N TYR A 165 22.35 -6.26 10.33
CA TYR A 165 21.97 -6.26 11.73
C TYR A 165 22.60 -7.43 12.47
N ARG A 166 22.99 -7.21 13.73
CA ARG A 166 23.50 -8.23 14.65
C ARG A 166 22.68 -8.24 15.92
N LEU A 167 22.51 -9.43 16.50
CA LEU A 167 21.82 -9.61 17.79
C LEU A 167 22.71 -9.13 18.94
N ASN A 168 22.90 -7.83 19.07
CA ASN A 168 23.67 -7.23 20.16
C ASN A 168 22.84 -6.96 21.40
N ARG A 169 21.77 -7.73 21.65
CA ARG A 169 20.80 -7.54 22.74
C ARG A 169 20.10 -6.15 22.75
N ILE A 170 20.24 -5.40 21.67
CA ILE A 170 19.65 -4.06 21.54
C ILE A 170 18.17 -4.16 21.28
N LEU A 171 17.76 -5.09 20.39
CA LEU A 171 16.35 -5.37 20.09
C LEU A 171 15.95 -6.64 20.88
N PRO A 172 15.03 -6.53 21.85
CA PRO A 172 14.50 -7.69 22.57
C PRO A 172 13.85 -8.71 21.64
N ASN A 173 13.98 -9.98 21.97
CA ASN A 173 13.53 -11.09 21.12
C ASN A 173 12.02 -11.07 20.79
N TYR A 174 11.19 -10.50 21.66
CA TYR A 174 9.75 -10.42 21.39
C TYR A 174 9.40 -9.52 20.19
N TYR A 175 10.24 -8.53 19.86
CA TYR A 175 10.02 -7.71 18.66
C TYR A 175 10.22 -8.52 17.37
N PHE A 176 11.13 -9.50 17.37
CA PHE A 176 11.26 -10.40 16.23
C PHE A 176 10.02 -11.29 16.06
N ALA A 177 9.37 -11.68 17.16
CA ALA A 177 8.08 -12.38 17.07
C ALA A 177 6.97 -11.49 16.49
N ASN A 178 6.95 -10.20 16.83
CA ASN A 178 6.02 -9.23 16.24
C ASN A 178 6.27 -9.08 14.73
N ILE A 179 7.54 -8.98 14.31
CA ILE A 179 7.90 -8.89 12.89
C ILE A 179 7.54 -10.18 12.15
N ALA A 180 7.78 -11.36 12.74
CA ALA A 180 7.37 -12.64 12.17
C ALA A 180 5.84 -12.71 11.96
N LYS A 181 5.08 -12.18 12.93
CA LYS A 181 3.62 -12.06 12.79
C LYS A 181 3.24 -11.10 11.67
N TYR A 182 3.86 -9.93 11.62
CA TYR A 182 3.66 -8.94 10.55
C TYR A 182 3.88 -9.55 9.16
N VAL A 183 4.94 -10.34 8.97
CA VAL A 183 5.21 -11.04 7.70
C VAL A 183 4.13 -12.07 7.38
N LYS A 184 3.66 -12.84 8.37
CA LYS A 184 2.56 -13.80 8.20
C LYS A 184 1.24 -13.14 7.83
N ASP A 185 1.03 -11.92 8.32
CA ASP A 185 -0.16 -11.11 8.04
C ASP A 185 -0.06 -10.36 6.69
N GLY A 186 1.02 -10.56 5.91
CA GLY A 186 1.18 -10.02 4.54
C GLY A 186 2.20 -8.89 4.39
N GLY A 187 2.89 -8.49 5.46
CA GLY A 187 3.99 -7.52 5.39
C GLY A 187 5.24 -8.11 4.74
N ALA A 188 6.15 -7.25 4.27
CA ALA A 188 7.40 -7.66 3.64
C ALA A 188 8.62 -7.42 4.53
N LEU A 189 9.51 -8.41 4.57
CA LEU A 189 10.80 -8.35 5.26
C LEU A 189 11.93 -8.68 4.29
N LEU A 190 12.99 -7.87 4.28
CA LEU A 190 14.23 -8.14 3.59
C LEU A 190 15.38 -8.16 4.61
N GLU A 191 16.04 -9.30 4.72
CA GLU A 191 17.29 -9.41 5.47
C GLU A 191 18.49 -9.37 4.51
N VAL A 192 19.36 -8.39 4.70
CA VAL A 192 20.65 -8.27 4.00
C VAL A 192 21.73 -8.64 4.97
N SER A 193 22.09 -9.92 4.97
CA SER A 193 23.04 -10.48 5.91
C SER A 193 24.46 -9.97 5.71
N GLY A 194 25.21 -9.94 6.80
CA GLY A 194 26.62 -9.60 6.82
C GLY A 194 27.51 -10.80 7.20
N PRO A 195 28.80 -10.57 7.51
CA PRO A 195 29.71 -11.62 7.94
C PRO A 195 29.28 -12.39 9.20
N SER A 196 28.38 -11.81 10.01
CA SER A 196 27.84 -12.45 11.22
C SER A 196 26.70 -13.43 10.95
N PHE A 197 26.30 -13.65 9.70
CA PHE A 197 25.18 -14.54 9.35
C PHE A 197 25.30 -15.96 9.92
N ALA A 198 26.49 -16.52 9.91
CA ALA A 198 26.75 -17.87 10.42
C ALA A 198 27.14 -17.91 11.92
N GLY A 199 27.12 -16.77 12.60
CA GLY A 199 27.53 -16.65 14.01
C GLY A 199 26.34 -16.68 14.97
N GLU A 200 26.65 -16.71 16.27
CA GLU A 200 25.65 -16.69 17.36
C GLU A 200 24.83 -15.39 17.38
N ASP A 201 25.38 -14.31 16.85
CA ASP A 201 24.73 -12.99 16.75
C ASP A 201 23.84 -12.85 15.50
N SER A 202 23.52 -13.93 14.82
CA SER A 202 22.70 -13.89 13.60
C SER A 202 21.21 -13.74 13.92
N ILE A 203 20.49 -12.93 13.16
CA ILE A 203 19.03 -12.85 13.15
C ILE A 203 18.40 -14.24 12.88
N TYR A 204 19.06 -15.08 12.12
CA TYR A 204 18.62 -16.45 11.81
C TYR A 204 18.34 -17.30 13.06
N SER A 205 18.95 -16.97 14.21
CA SER A 205 18.69 -17.65 15.47
C SER A 205 17.41 -17.17 16.21
N THR A 206 16.68 -16.24 15.61
CA THR A 206 15.43 -15.68 16.19
C THR A 206 14.17 -16.37 15.65
N SER A 207 13.01 -15.77 15.89
CA SER A 207 11.71 -16.20 15.37
C SER A 207 11.40 -15.75 13.93
N LEU A 208 12.35 -15.03 13.30
CA LEU A 208 12.22 -14.61 11.90
C LEU A 208 12.55 -15.74 10.95
#